data_91c2480dcbd66eaa002893f5178893fd
#
_entry.id   91c2480dcbd66eaa002893f5178893fd
#
_cell.length_a   1.000
_cell.length_b   1.000
_cell.length_c   1.000
_cell.angle_alpha   90.00
_cell.angle_beta   90.00
_cell.angle_gamma   90.00
#
_symmetry.space_group_name_H-M   'P 1'
#
loop_
_entity.id
_entity.type
_entity.pdbx_description
1 polymer ?
#
loop_
_entity_poly.entity_id
_entity_poly.type
_entity_poly.pdbx_seq_one_letter_code
_entity_poly.pdbx_strand_id
1 'polypeptide(L)'
;MEALEKKLKVCEPDAYKLIVIDGVYSMLGDLAKLPEICDLCDKYGASVMIDDAHGLGVFGENGSGTASHFGLTDKVDLIMGTVSKSCGSLGGFIAGDHDVLNFIKHTSRSLIFSASMTPAATAAASKALDIMIEEPERREHLWDTTRYAWKCFRENGFDINLTESPIIPLMVRDTIKALSLVEEAYRKGVFITPVIAPAVPEKDVLIRFALMATHNRSHVDQAVEVLTKIFKEYGIIA
;
A
#
# COMPACT_ATOMS: atom_id res chain seq x y z
N MET A 1 5.89 -9.25 -15.33
CA MET A 1 4.92 -10.22 -15.88
C MET A 1 5.59 -11.48 -16.45
N GLU A 2 6.66 -11.40 -17.23
CA GLU A 2 7.37 -12.57 -17.79
C GLU A 2 7.77 -13.63 -16.75
N ALA A 3 8.28 -13.20 -15.59
CA ALA A 3 8.67 -14.12 -14.52
C ALA A 3 7.47 -14.88 -13.93
N LEU A 4 6.32 -14.24 -13.80
CA LEU A 4 5.07 -14.86 -13.35
C LEU A 4 4.60 -15.89 -14.39
N GLU A 5 4.53 -15.50 -15.64
CA GLU A 5 4.11 -16.40 -16.72
C GLU A 5 5.04 -17.63 -16.84
N LYS A 6 6.37 -17.43 -16.70
CA LYS A 6 7.33 -18.54 -16.68
C LYS A 6 7.06 -19.53 -15.55
N LYS A 7 6.67 -19.03 -14.36
CA LYS A 7 6.32 -19.90 -13.23
C LYS A 7 5.02 -20.65 -13.47
N LEU A 8 4.01 -20.00 -14.03
CA LEU A 8 2.73 -20.64 -14.36
C LEU A 8 2.87 -21.74 -15.41
N LYS A 9 3.73 -21.54 -16.40
CA LYS A 9 4.02 -22.55 -17.47
C LYS A 9 4.61 -23.87 -16.96
N VAL A 10 5.30 -23.86 -15.83
CA VAL A 10 5.94 -25.08 -15.27
C VAL A 10 5.09 -25.74 -14.19
N CYS A 11 3.94 -25.19 -13.83
CA CYS A 11 3.01 -25.85 -12.94
C CYS A 11 2.35 -27.05 -13.63
N GLU A 12 2.11 -28.12 -12.85
CA GLU A 12 1.32 -29.26 -13.33
C GLU A 12 -0.07 -28.77 -13.81
N PRO A 13 -0.60 -29.31 -14.93
CA PRO A 13 -1.87 -28.86 -15.51
C PRO A 13 -3.03 -28.86 -14.51
N ASP A 14 -3.14 -29.92 -13.71
CA ASP A 14 -4.25 -30.13 -12.75
C ASP A 14 -3.95 -29.55 -11.35
N ALA A 15 -2.82 -28.89 -11.14
CA ALA A 15 -2.50 -28.26 -9.87
C ALA A 15 -3.36 -27.01 -9.64
N TYR A 16 -3.86 -26.85 -8.41
CA TYR A 16 -4.44 -25.58 -7.98
C TYR A 16 -3.34 -24.52 -7.92
N LYS A 17 -3.60 -23.37 -8.55
CA LYS A 17 -2.65 -22.28 -8.63
C LYS A 17 -3.28 -21.06 -7.98
N LEU A 18 -2.63 -20.50 -6.97
CA LEU A 18 -3.04 -19.27 -6.31
C LEU A 18 -1.92 -18.24 -6.43
N ILE A 19 -2.23 -17.10 -7.04
CA ILE A 19 -1.33 -15.94 -7.09
C ILE A 19 -1.71 -15.02 -5.94
N VAL A 20 -0.75 -14.73 -5.06
CA VAL A 20 -0.94 -13.82 -3.93
C VAL A 20 -0.06 -12.60 -4.14
N ILE A 21 -0.67 -11.40 -4.11
CA ILE A 21 -0.01 -10.13 -4.37
C ILE A 21 -0.48 -9.06 -3.39
N ASP A 22 0.36 -8.03 -3.17
CA ASP A 22 -0.10 -6.77 -2.59
C ASP A 22 -0.79 -5.95 -3.69
N GLY A 23 -1.92 -5.33 -3.40
CA GLY A 23 -2.57 -4.38 -4.31
C GLY A 23 -1.75 -3.11 -4.47
N VAL A 24 -1.21 -2.61 -3.37
CA VAL A 24 -0.25 -1.50 -3.31
C VAL A 24 0.99 -1.97 -2.57
N TYR A 25 2.15 -1.92 -3.21
CA TYR A 25 3.41 -2.30 -2.58
C TYR A 25 3.86 -1.26 -1.58
N SER A 26 3.93 -1.66 -0.32
CA SER A 26 4.00 -0.79 0.85
C SER A 26 5.25 0.07 0.96
N MET A 27 6.35 -0.29 0.29
CA MET A 27 7.63 0.43 0.37
C MET A 27 7.79 1.44 -0.74
N LEU A 28 7.44 1.08 -1.97
CA LEU A 28 7.62 1.91 -3.16
C LEU A 28 6.34 2.66 -3.58
N GLY A 29 5.18 2.23 -3.09
CA GLY A 29 3.91 2.89 -3.38
C GLY A 29 3.36 2.64 -4.79
N ASP A 30 3.96 1.71 -5.54
CA ASP A 30 3.49 1.27 -6.85
C ASP A 30 2.32 0.29 -6.72
N LEU A 31 1.49 0.23 -7.75
CA LEU A 31 0.36 -0.67 -7.85
C LEU A 31 0.75 -2.02 -8.47
N ALA A 32 0.07 -3.09 -8.04
CA ALA A 32 0.13 -4.34 -8.76
C ALA A 32 -0.38 -4.17 -10.20
N LYS A 33 0.25 -4.85 -11.14
CA LYS A 33 -0.23 -4.93 -12.53
C LYS A 33 -1.41 -5.89 -12.64
N LEU A 34 -2.48 -5.55 -11.90
CA LEU A 34 -3.62 -6.44 -11.72
C LEU A 34 -4.31 -6.86 -13.02
N PRO A 35 -4.50 -5.97 -14.03
CA PRO A 35 -5.06 -6.39 -15.30
C PRO A 35 -4.27 -7.52 -15.96
N GLU A 36 -2.96 -7.37 -16.10
CA GLU A 36 -2.10 -8.38 -16.70
C GLU A 36 -2.01 -9.66 -15.86
N ILE A 37 -2.14 -9.55 -14.54
CA ILE A 37 -2.19 -10.71 -13.65
C ILE A 37 -3.47 -11.49 -13.85
N CYS A 38 -4.62 -10.82 -13.92
CA CYS A 38 -5.91 -11.46 -14.19
C CYS A 38 -5.93 -12.15 -15.56
N ASP A 39 -5.35 -11.53 -16.60
CA ASP A 39 -5.21 -12.16 -17.91
C ASP A 39 -4.40 -13.46 -17.85
N LEU A 40 -3.34 -13.48 -17.05
CA LEU A 40 -2.57 -14.70 -16.83
C LEU A 40 -3.34 -15.74 -15.99
N CYS A 41 -4.12 -15.30 -15.00
CA CYS A 41 -5.01 -16.21 -14.25
C CYS A 41 -6.00 -16.90 -15.17
N ASP A 42 -6.70 -16.15 -16.01
CA ASP A 42 -7.64 -16.70 -16.99
C ASP A 42 -6.93 -17.69 -17.94
N LYS A 43 -5.73 -17.36 -18.41
CA LYS A 43 -4.96 -18.17 -19.37
C LYS A 43 -4.47 -19.50 -18.78
N TYR A 44 -4.08 -19.51 -17.50
CA TYR A 44 -3.45 -20.67 -16.85
C TYR A 44 -4.32 -21.38 -15.82
N GLY A 45 -5.59 -20.98 -15.67
CA GLY A 45 -6.50 -21.53 -14.68
C GLY A 45 -5.98 -21.31 -13.26
N ALA A 46 -5.58 -20.08 -12.95
CA ALA A 46 -5.11 -19.69 -11.63
C ALA A 46 -6.12 -18.76 -10.96
N SER A 47 -6.19 -18.82 -9.63
CA SER A 47 -6.91 -17.88 -8.79
C SER A 47 -6.00 -16.75 -8.32
N VAL A 48 -6.57 -15.59 -7.96
CA VAL A 48 -5.82 -14.46 -7.43
C VAL A 48 -6.36 -14.01 -6.08
N MET A 49 -5.43 -13.81 -5.13
CA MET A 49 -5.69 -13.16 -3.85
C MET A 49 -4.91 -11.86 -3.77
N ILE A 50 -5.59 -10.80 -3.39
CA ILE A 50 -4.99 -9.47 -3.16
C ILE A 50 -4.92 -9.19 -1.66
N ASP A 51 -3.73 -8.86 -1.16
CA ASP A 51 -3.56 -8.10 0.07
C ASP A 51 -3.74 -6.62 -0.25
N ASP A 52 -4.89 -6.09 0.10
CA ASP A 52 -5.26 -4.70 -0.19
C ASP A 52 -5.16 -3.79 1.05
N ALA A 53 -4.28 -4.14 1.96
CA ALA A 53 -4.06 -3.41 3.21
C ALA A 53 -3.71 -1.92 3.00
N HIS A 54 -3.10 -1.57 1.88
CA HIS A 54 -2.77 -0.18 1.49
C HIS A 54 -3.72 0.41 0.45
N GLY A 55 -4.56 -0.40 -0.19
CA GLY A 55 -5.54 0.06 -1.17
C GLY A 55 -6.89 0.45 -0.55
N LEU A 56 -7.32 -0.29 0.48
CA LEU A 56 -8.57 -0.02 1.19
C LEU A 56 -8.59 1.41 1.76
N GLY A 57 -9.64 2.16 1.43
CA GLY A 57 -9.83 3.56 1.83
C GLY A 57 -9.08 4.58 0.95
N VAL A 58 -8.25 4.12 0.01
CA VAL A 58 -7.42 4.97 -0.85
C VAL A 58 -7.84 4.88 -2.32
N PHE A 59 -8.04 3.67 -2.82
CA PHE A 59 -8.32 3.39 -4.22
C PHE A 59 -9.75 2.88 -4.44
N GLY A 60 -10.19 2.97 -5.68
CA GLY A 60 -11.46 2.42 -6.13
C GLY A 60 -12.68 3.27 -5.75
N GLU A 61 -13.83 2.83 -6.23
CA GLU A 61 -15.11 3.45 -5.91
C GLU A 61 -15.36 3.35 -4.39
N ASN A 62 -15.75 4.44 -3.77
CA ASN A 62 -15.97 4.54 -2.32
C ASN A 62 -14.80 4.06 -1.44
N GLY A 63 -13.57 3.98 -1.99
CA GLY A 63 -12.41 3.47 -1.26
C GLY A 63 -12.35 1.95 -1.14
N SER A 64 -13.06 1.22 -1.98
CA SER A 64 -13.15 -0.25 -1.91
C SER A 64 -11.88 -1.01 -2.33
N GLY A 65 -10.85 -0.30 -2.74
CA GLY A 65 -9.52 -0.89 -2.94
C GLY A 65 -9.07 -1.02 -4.40
N THR A 66 -7.93 -1.71 -4.59
CA THR A 66 -7.24 -1.79 -5.89
C THR A 66 -7.99 -2.61 -6.93
N ALA A 67 -8.67 -3.67 -6.54
CA ALA A 67 -9.50 -4.44 -7.48
C ALA A 67 -10.60 -3.58 -8.10
N SER A 68 -11.27 -2.78 -7.29
CA SER A 68 -12.29 -1.81 -7.74
C SER A 68 -11.68 -0.68 -8.59
N HIS A 69 -10.48 -0.22 -8.23
CA HIS A 69 -9.77 0.80 -9.01
C HIS A 69 -9.56 0.39 -10.49
N PHE A 70 -9.28 -0.87 -10.72
CA PHE A 70 -9.12 -1.41 -12.08
C PHE A 70 -10.43 -1.94 -12.69
N GLY A 71 -11.55 -1.90 -11.97
CA GLY A 71 -12.83 -2.51 -12.42
C GLY A 71 -12.78 -4.04 -12.51
N LEU A 72 -11.95 -4.66 -11.67
CA LEU A 72 -11.66 -6.10 -11.72
C LEU A 72 -12.10 -6.84 -10.43
N THR A 73 -13.02 -6.27 -9.66
CA THR A 73 -13.50 -6.88 -8.41
C THR A 73 -14.02 -8.30 -8.61
N ASP A 74 -14.75 -8.55 -9.71
CA ASP A 74 -15.30 -9.86 -10.04
C ASP A 74 -14.26 -10.86 -10.59
N LYS A 75 -13.02 -10.41 -10.84
CA LYS A 75 -11.91 -11.24 -11.30
C LYS A 75 -10.97 -11.67 -10.17
N VAL A 76 -11.15 -11.10 -8.99
CA VAL A 76 -10.33 -11.39 -7.81
C VAL A 76 -11.07 -12.37 -6.90
N ASP A 77 -10.48 -13.53 -6.66
CA ASP A 77 -11.12 -14.60 -5.89
C ASP A 77 -11.16 -14.28 -4.40
N LEU A 78 -10.10 -13.66 -3.86
CA LEU A 78 -9.99 -13.29 -2.46
C LEU A 78 -9.35 -11.89 -2.31
N ILE A 79 -9.99 -11.06 -1.49
CA ILE A 79 -9.46 -9.75 -1.10
C ILE A 79 -9.23 -9.74 0.42
N MET A 80 -7.98 -9.56 0.82
CA MET A 80 -7.63 -9.28 2.22
C MET A 80 -7.61 -7.78 2.45
N GLY A 81 -8.26 -7.32 3.50
CA GLY A 81 -8.20 -5.95 3.97
C GLY A 81 -7.78 -5.88 5.44
N THR A 82 -7.02 -4.85 5.79
CA THR A 82 -6.75 -4.54 7.19
C THR A 82 -7.55 -3.33 7.64
N VAL A 83 -8.04 -3.37 8.87
CA VAL A 83 -8.70 -2.21 9.48
C VAL A 83 -7.75 -1.36 10.34
N SER A 84 -6.45 -1.71 10.36
CA SER A 84 -5.43 -1.02 11.16
C SER A 84 -4.80 0.21 10.49
N LYS A 85 -5.18 0.51 9.25
CA LYS A 85 -4.68 1.65 8.48
C LYS A 85 -5.80 2.67 8.27
N SER A 86 -6.47 2.68 7.12
CA SER A 86 -7.53 3.65 6.80
C SER A 86 -8.70 3.66 7.78
N CYS A 87 -9.05 2.51 8.36
CA CYS A 87 -10.15 2.43 9.33
C CYS A 87 -9.74 2.74 10.79
N GLY A 88 -8.46 2.96 11.09
CA GLY A 88 -7.98 3.37 12.42
C GLY A 88 -8.35 2.41 13.57
N SER A 89 -8.48 1.12 13.31
CA SER A 89 -8.87 0.09 14.27
C SER A 89 -7.82 -1.03 14.35
N LEU A 90 -8.19 -2.22 14.84
CA LEU A 90 -7.32 -3.40 14.91
C LEU A 90 -8.01 -4.59 14.27
N GLY A 91 -7.24 -5.37 13.49
CA GLY A 91 -7.70 -6.58 12.84
C GLY A 91 -7.75 -6.47 11.32
N GLY A 92 -8.45 -7.40 10.71
CA GLY A 92 -8.58 -7.49 9.26
C GLY A 92 -9.70 -8.43 8.87
N PHE A 93 -9.92 -8.57 7.59
CA PHE A 93 -10.94 -9.43 7.01
C PHE A 93 -10.45 -10.04 5.70
N ILE A 94 -11.14 -11.08 5.27
CA ILE A 94 -11.05 -11.61 3.91
C ILE A 94 -12.45 -11.54 3.31
N ALA A 95 -12.55 -11.05 2.08
CA ALA A 95 -13.76 -11.02 1.27
C ALA A 95 -13.58 -11.91 0.03
N GLY A 96 -14.66 -12.56 -0.41
CA GLY A 96 -14.67 -13.46 -1.55
C GLY A 96 -15.96 -14.28 -1.62
N ASP A 97 -15.96 -15.36 -2.39
CA ASP A 97 -17.09 -16.26 -2.50
C ASP A 97 -17.48 -16.89 -1.17
N HIS A 98 -18.79 -17.00 -0.91
CA HIS A 98 -19.35 -17.50 0.34
C HIS A 98 -18.85 -18.90 0.72
N ASP A 99 -18.80 -19.83 -0.23
CA ASP A 99 -18.42 -21.21 0.04
C ASP A 99 -16.93 -21.33 0.33
N VAL A 100 -16.11 -20.56 -0.37
CA VAL A 100 -14.67 -20.44 -0.12
C VAL A 100 -14.41 -19.84 1.26
N LEU A 101 -15.10 -18.77 1.63
CA LEU A 101 -14.98 -18.14 2.96
C LEU A 101 -15.43 -19.07 4.07
N ASN A 102 -16.53 -19.82 3.86
CA ASN A 102 -17.00 -20.80 4.81
C ASN A 102 -15.99 -21.94 5.01
N PHE A 103 -15.37 -22.41 3.93
CA PHE A 103 -14.29 -23.39 4.01
C PHE A 103 -13.09 -22.84 4.81
N ILE A 104 -12.62 -21.63 4.49
CA ILE A 104 -11.52 -20.97 5.19
C ILE A 104 -11.84 -20.84 6.69
N LYS A 105 -13.03 -20.40 7.04
CA LYS A 105 -13.48 -20.23 8.43
C LYS A 105 -13.36 -21.53 9.25
N HIS A 106 -13.63 -22.68 8.65
CA HIS A 106 -13.63 -23.97 9.33
C HIS A 106 -12.31 -24.73 9.26
N THR A 107 -11.39 -24.33 8.39
CA THR A 107 -10.12 -25.05 8.15
C THR A 107 -8.88 -24.23 8.46
N SER A 108 -8.97 -22.88 8.48
CA SER A 108 -7.83 -22.02 8.77
C SER A 108 -7.42 -22.12 10.24
N ARG A 109 -6.30 -22.79 10.48
CA ARG A 109 -5.74 -22.93 11.83
C ARG A 109 -5.39 -21.58 12.45
N SER A 110 -4.86 -20.67 11.67
CA SER A 110 -4.53 -19.31 12.13
C SER A 110 -5.75 -18.56 12.64
N LEU A 111 -6.91 -18.72 11.99
CA LEU A 111 -8.16 -18.12 12.43
C LEU A 111 -8.71 -18.82 13.68
N ILE A 112 -8.77 -20.17 13.68
CA ILE A 112 -9.37 -20.98 14.74
C ILE A 112 -8.62 -20.79 16.07
N PHE A 113 -7.28 -20.70 16.03
CA PHE A 113 -6.43 -20.60 17.21
C PHE A 113 -6.02 -19.17 17.56
N SER A 114 -6.63 -18.15 16.93
CA SER A 114 -6.40 -16.74 17.24
C SER A 114 -7.60 -16.14 17.98
N ALA A 115 -7.33 -15.17 18.85
CA ALA A 115 -8.39 -14.40 19.48
C ALA A 115 -9.08 -13.51 18.43
N SER A 116 -10.42 -13.46 18.51
CA SER A 116 -11.23 -12.61 17.65
C SER A 116 -11.01 -11.12 17.92
N MET A 117 -11.34 -10.27 16.94
CA MET A 117 -11.42 -8.83 17.13
C MET A 117 -12.37 -8.50 18.29
N THR A 118 -12.01 -7.48 19.07
CA THR A 118 -12.89 -7.03 20.14
C THR A 118 -14.14 -6.35 19.59
N PRO A 119 -15.29 -6.38 20.30
CA PRO A 119 -16.50 -5.69 19.86
C PRO A 119 -16.27 -4.18 19.59
N ALA A 120 -15.45 -3.52 20.42
CA ALA A 120 -15.10 -2.11 20.23
C ALA A 120 -14.31 -1.87 18.92
N ALA A 121 -13.32 -2.72 18.64
CA ALA A 121 -12.54 -2.64 17.39
C ALA A 121 -13.43 -2.89 16.16
N THR A 122 -14.33 -3.86 16.25
CA THR A 122 -15.27 -4.17 15.17
C THR A 122 -16.24 -3.02 14.91
N ALA A 123 -16.82 -2.44 15.97
CA ALA A 123 -17.73 -1.29 15.85
C ALA A 123 -17.02 -0.05 15.27
N ALA A 124 -15.78 0.22 15.70
CA ALA A 124 -14.97 1.29 15.15
C ALA A 124 -14.67 1.08 13.66
N ALA A 125 -14.28 -0.13 13.26
CA ALA A 125 -14.05 -0.49 11.86
C ALA A 125 -15.32 -0.33 11.02
N SER A 126 -16.47 -0.82 11.51
CA SER A 126 -17.76 -0.66 10.82
C SER A 126 -18.11 0.81 10.60
N LYS A 127 -17.99 1.65 11.64
CA LYS A 127 -18.27 3.09 11.49
C LYS A 127 -17.27 3.80 10.56
N ALA A 128 -16.00 3.37 10.55
CA ALA A 128 -15.02 3.90 9.61
C ALA A 128 -15.37 3.58 8.15
N LEU A 129 -15.93 2.39 7.87
CA LEU A 129 -16.41 2.03 6.54
C LEU A 129 -17.61 2.89 6.12
N ASP A 130 -18.56 3.17 7.06
CA ASP A 130 -19.67 4.09 6.79
C ASP A 130 -19.14 5.49 6.40
N ILE A 131 -18.21 6.04 7.20
CA ILE A 131 -17.58 7.35 6.96
C ILE A 131 -16.84 7.37 5.62
N MET A 132 -16.16 6.28 5.26
CA MET A 132 -15.44 6.18 4.00
C MET A 132 -16.37 6.35 2.78
N ILE A 133 -17.60 5.86 2.90
CA ILE A 133 -18.65 5.99 1.87
C ILE A 133 -19.33 7.36 1.94
N GLU A 134 -19.68 7.81 3.15
CA GLU A 134 -20.47 9.03 3.40
C GLU A 134 -19.65 10.32 3.19
N GLU A 135 -18.30 10.27 3.39
CA GLU A 135 -17.40 11.44 3.35
C GLU A 135 -16.29 11.26 2.28
N PRO A 136 -16.62 11.16 0.98
CA PRO A 136 -15.65 10.96 -0.10
C PRO A 136 -14.62 12.10 -0.21
N GLU A 137 -14.96 13.31 0.26
CA GLU A 137 -14.06 14.46 0.25
C GLU A 137 -12.77 14.25 1.01
N ARG A 138 -12.73 13.35 2.00
CA ARG A 138 -11.48 12.97 2.69
C ARG A 138 -10.49 12.31 1.73
N ARG A 139 -10.99 11.39 0.90
CA ARG A 139 -10.17 10.69 -0.09
C ARG A 139 -9.77 11.63 -1.23
N GLU A 140 -10.67 12.49 -1.68
CA GLU A 140 -10.39 13.52 -2.68
C GLU A 140 -9.27 14.45 -2.20
N HIS A 141 -9.36 14.93 -0.96
CA HIS A 141 -8.35 15.77 -0.33
C HIS A 141 -7.00 15.06 -0.22
N LEU A 142 -6.98 13.77 0.18
CA LEU A 142 -5.77 12.95 0.20
C LEU A 142 -5.10 12.93 -1.17
N TRP A 143 -5.87 12.69 -2.23
CA TRP A 143 -5.35 12.63 -3.60
C TRP A 143 -4.88 13.98 -4.12
N ASP A 144 -5.55 15.06 -3.79
CA ASP A 144 -5.10 16.41 -4.16
C ASP A 144 -3.78 16.76 -3.49
N THR A 145 -3.66 16.46 -2.20
CA THR A 145 -2.42 16.67 -1.45
C THR A 145 -1.30 15.75 -1.96
N THR A 146 -1.62 14.52 -2.35
CA THR A 146 -0.68 13.56 -2.91
C THR A 146 -0.10 14.05 -4.25
N ARG A 147 -0.96 14.44 -5.18
CA ARG A 147 -0.52 14.98 -6.49
C ARG A 147 0.33 16.23 -6.32
N TYR A 148 -0.04 17.09 -5.37
CA TYR A 148 0.76 18.26 -5.01
C TYR A 148 2.15 17.87 -4.48
N ALA A 149 2.23 16.91 -3.55
CA ALA A 149 3.48 16.44 -3.00
C ALA A 149 4.40 15.80 -4.07
N TRP A 150 3.85 14.97 -4.96
CA TRP A 150 4.62 14.40 -6.08
C TRP A 150 5.28 15.49 -6.94
N LYS A 151 4.50 16.55 -7.25
CA LYS A 151 5.02 17.69 -8.00
C LYS A 151 6.16 18.37 -7.25
N CYS A 152 5.94 18.73 -5.98
CA CYS A 152 6.93 19.44 -5.16
C CYS A 152 8.23 18.64 -5.02
N PHE A 153 8.17 17.34 -4.73
CA PHE A 153 9.36 16.51 -4.60
C PHE A 153 10.13 16.41 -5.92
N ARG A 154 9.43 16.16 -7.05
CA ARG A 154 10.10 16.09 -8.37
C ARG A 154 10.75 17.41 -8.77
N GLU A 155 10.09 18.54 -8.55
CA GLU A 155 10.63 19.89 -8.85
C GLU A 155 11.86 20.23 -8.00
N ASN A 156 12.00 19.64 -6.81
CA ASN A 156 13.15 19.79 -5.94
C ASN A 156 14.24 18.70 -6.16
N GLY A 157 14.13 17.91 -7.23
CA GLY A 157 15.17 16.96 -7.64
C GLY A 157 15.15 15.62 -6.92
N PHE A 158 14.09 15.30 -6.16
CA PHE A 158 13.97 14.00 -5.52
C PHE A 158 13.64 12.90 -6.52
N ASP A 159 14.32 11.77 -6.38
CA ASP A 159 13.91 10.52 -7.01
C ASP A 159 12.82 9.86 -6.16
N ILE A 160 11.58 9.95 -6.64
CA ILE A 160 10.41 9.35 -5.99
C ILE A 160 9.94 8.08 -6.69
N ASN A 161 10.77 7.51 -7.56
CA ASN A 161 10.44 6.34 -8.36
C ASN A 161 9.12 6.52 -9.16
N LEU A 162 8.44 5.40 -9.43
CA LEU A 162 7.15 5.35 -10.16
C LEU A 162 5.97 5.18 -9.20
N THR A 163 6.01 5.88 -8.05
CA THR A 163 4.89 5.78 -7.10
C THR A 163 3.56 6.21 -7.72
N GLU A 164 2.53 5.45 -7.42
CA GLU A 164 1.16 5.66 -7.89
C GLU A 164 0.18 5.83 -6.72
N SER A 165 0.69 6.00 -5.49
CA SER A 165 -0.10 6.06 -4.25
C SER A 165 0.33 7.22 -3.34
N PRO A 166 -0.40 7.51 -2.25
CA PRO A 166 0.03 8.44 -1.20
C PRO A 166 1.31 8.03 -0.45
N ILE A 167 1.89 6.89 -0.77
CA ILE A 167 3.21 6.46 -0.28
C ILE A 167 4.26 6.95 -1.27
N ILE A 168 5.14 7.85 -0.84
CA ILE A 168 6.15 8.47 -1.69
C ILE A 168 7.53 8.02 -1.21
N PRO A 169 8.23 7.17 -1.98
CA PRO A 169 9.60 6.77 -1.68
C PRO A 169 10.55 7.91 -2.06
N LEU A 170 11.35 8.38 -1.13
CA LEU A 170 12.45 9.32 -1.39
C LEU A 170 13.74 8.50 -1.39
N MET A 171 14.29 8.22 -2.57
CA MET A 171 15.41 7.30 -2.72
C MET A 171 16.71 7.88 -2.13
N VAL A 172 17.37 7.11 -1.25
CA VAL A 172 18.64 7.48 -0.59
C VAL A 172 19.78 6.56 -0.99
N ARG A 173 19.53 5.25 -1.11
CA ARG A 173 20.48 4.21 -1.53
C ARG A 173 21.71 4.05 -0.62
N ASP A 174 21.57 4.43 0.65
CA ASP A 174 22.63 4.33 1.66
C ASP A 174 21.96 4.27 3.04
N THR A 175 22.19 3.19 3.77
CA THR A 175 21.55 2.94 5.07
C THR A 175 22.00 3.98 6.11
N ILE A 176 23.29 4.31 6.16
CA ILE A 176 23.82 5.24 7.18
C ILE A 176 23.26 6.65 6.94
N LYS A 177 23.27 7.11 5.70
CA LYS A 177 22.68 8.40 5.34
C LYS A 177 21.19 8.43 5.67
N ALA A 178 20.44 7.38 5.36
CA ALA A 178 19.00 7.31 5.63
C ALA A 178 18.70 7.44 7.14
N LEU A 179 19.44 6.75 8.00
CA LEU A 179 19.26 6.83 9.45
C LEU A 179 19.60 8.23 9.99
N SER A 180 20.74 8.80 9.58
CA SER A 180 21.16 10.15 10.00
C SER A 180 20.17 11.22 9.54
N LEU A 181 19.67 11.10 8.31
CA LEU A 181 18.70 12.00 7.71
C LEU A 181 17.37 12.01 8.49
N VAL A 182 16.90 10.86 8.91
CA VAL A 182 15.65 10.73 9.70
C VAL A 182 15.79 11.42 11.05
N GLU A 183 16.91 11.22 11.73
CA GLU A 183 17.18 11.89 13.01
C GLU A 183 17.20 13.41 12.86
N GLU A 184 17.86 13.92 11.83
CA GLU A 184 17.92 15.35 11.57
C GLU A 184 16.56 15.94 11.17
N ALA A 185 15.81 15.25 10.31
CA ALA A 185 14.46 15.65 9.93
C ALA A 185 13.53 15.73 11.15
N TYR A 186 13.61 14.74 12.05
CA TYR A 186 12.84 14.74 13.29
C TYR A 186 13.16 15.98 14.17
N ARG A 187 14.43 16.32 14.32
CA ARG A 187 14.86 17.52 15.07
C ARG A 187 14.35 18.83 14.45
N LYS A 188 14.09 18.82 13.13
CA LYS A 188 13.54 19.96 12.38
C LYS A 188 12.01 19.90 12.25
N GLY A 189 11.34 18.99 12.98
CA GLY A 189 9.88 18.87 13.05
C GLY A 189 9.23 18.07 11.94
N VAL A 190 9.98 17.26 11.18
CA VAL A 190 9.47 16.36 10.13
C VAL A 190 9.69 14.91 10.55
N PHE A 191 8.59 14.22 10.87
CA PHE A 191 8.61 12.80 11.20
C PHE A 191 8.46 11.95 9.94
N ILE A 192 9.47 11.15 9.61
CA ILE A 192 9.55 10.25 8.47
C ILE A 192 10.18 8.92 8.89
N THR A 193 10.02 7.89 8.06
CA THR A 193 10.48 6.54 8.38
C THR A 193 11.51 6.06 7.35
N PRO A 194 12.70 5.57 7.79
CA PRO A 194 13.66 4.96 6.89
C PRO A 194 13.19 3.54 6.54
N VAL A 195 13.42 3.13 5.31
CA VAL A 195 13.23 1.74 4.85
C VAL A 195 14.59 1.22 4.42
N ILE A 196 15.09 0.25 5.19
CA ILE A 196 16.43 -0.30 5.07
C ILE A 196 16.40 -1.83 4.94
N ALA A 197 17.53 -2.48 4.70
CA ALA A 197 17.62 -3.93 4.71
C ALA A 197 17.14 -4.52 6.07
N PRO A 198 16.43 -5.66 6.12
CA PRO A 198 16.09 -6.54 4.98
C PRO A 198 14.77 -6.18 4.25
N ALA A 199 14.09 -5.09 4.62
CA ALA A 199 12.81 -4.70 4.00
C ALA A 199 12.97 -4.33 2.51
N VAL A 200 14.12 -3.75 2.15
CA VAL A 200 14.54 -3.49 0.78
C VAL A 200 16.02 -3.85 0.61
N PRO A 201 16.51 -4.16 -0.60
CA PRO A 201 17.94 -4.25 -0.88
C PRO A 201 18.66 -2.91 -0.60
N GLU A 202 19.96 -2.94 -0.27
CA GLU A 202 20.74 -1.72 0.04
C GLU A 202 20.67 -0.66 -1.07
N LYS A 203 20.69 -1.08 -2.33
CA LYS A 203 20.56 -0.19 -3.49
C LYS A 203 19.19 0.52 -3.59
N ASP A 204 18.18 0.05 -2.86
CA ASP A 204 16.81 0.53 -2.86
C ASP A 204 16.42 1.16 -1.50
N VAL A 205 17.39 1.41 -0.62
CA VAL A 205 17.19 2.14 0.64
C VAL A 205 16.56 3.51 0.37
N LEU A 206 15.52 3.83 1.13
CA LEU A 206 14.71 5.03 0.92
C LEU A 206 14.20 5.60 2.25
N ILE A 207 13.68 6.83 2.18
CA ILE A 207 12.80 7.39 3.19
C ILE A 207 11.36 7.23 2.71
N ARG A 208 10.51 6.63 3.52
CA ARG A 208 9.09 6.48 3.23
C ARG A 208 8.31 7.69 3.72
N PHE A 209 7.92 8.55 2.80
CA PHE A 209 7.02 9.66 3.05
C PHE A 209 5.58 9.21 2.75
N ALA A 210 4.70 9.25 3.75
CA ALA A 210 3.33 8.79 3.61
C ALA A 210 2.35 9.88 4.02
N LEU A 211 1.35 10.13 3.17
CA LEU A 211 0.32 11.12 3.39
C LEU A 211 -0.93 10.51 4.03
N MET A 212 -1.61 11.33 4.81
CA MET A 212 -2.94 11.07 5.39
C MET A 212 -3.92 12.15 4.93
N ALA A 213 -5.21 11.85 4.98
CA ALA A 213 -6.26 12.80 4.61
C ALA A 213 -6.30 14.08 5.48
N THR A 214 -5.61 14.07 6.62
CA THR A 214 -5.49 15.25 7.51
C THR A 214 -4.31 16.15 7.16
N HIS A 215 -3.40 15.70 6.28
CA HIS A 215 -2.33 16.55 5.78
C HIS A 215 -2.85 17.52 4.73
N ASN A 216 -2.27 18.71 4.71
CA ASN A 216 -2.57 19.75 3.75
C ASN A 216 -1.30 20.26 3.04
N ARG A 217 -1.46 21.17 2.08
CA ARG A 217 -0.33 21.68 1.30
C ARG A 217 0.75 22.35 2.14
N SER A 218 0.40 23.06 3.22
CA SER A 218 1.40 23.70 4.09
C SER A 218 2.27 22.69 4.83
N HIS A 219 1.71 21.54 5.21
CA HIS A 219 2.51 20.43 5.77
C HIS A 219 3.48 19.87 4.73
N VAL A 220 3.04 19.74 3.48
CA VAL A 220 3.90 19.30 2.38
C VAL A 220 5.01 20.31 2.12
N ASP A 221 4.69 21.60 2.05
CA ASP A 221 5.66 22.68 1.81
C ASP A 221 6.76 22.69 2.88
N GLN A 222 6.37 22.60 4.16
CA GLN A 222 7.30 22.53 5.28
C GLN A 222 8.20 21.28 5.18
N ALA A 223 7.63 20.12 4.89
CA ALA A 223 8.38 18.89 4.76
C ALA A 223 9.36 18.94 3.58
N VAL A 224 8.92 19.43 2.42
CA VAL A 224 9.75 19.56 1.22
C VAL A 224 10.90 20.53 1.48
N GLU A 225 10.65 21.69 2.11
CA GLU A 225 11.68 22.66 2.44
C GLU A 225 12.76 22.05 3.35
N VAL A 226 12.35 21.40 4.42
CA VAL A 226 13.28 20.78 5.37
C VAL A 226 14.07 19.65 4.73
N LEU A 227 13.38 18.74 4.03
CA LEU A 227 13.99 17.57 3.41
C LEU A 227 14.92 17.97 2.25
N THR A 228 14.58 18.99 1.47
CA THR A 228 15.45 19.48 0.39
C THR A 228 16.80 19.95 0.94
N LYS A 229 16.79 20.70 2.05
CA LYS A 229 18.03 21.17 2.70
C LYS A 229 18.89 19.99 3.15
N ILE A 230 18.28 19.03 3.86
CA ILE A 230 18.98 17.86 4.39
C ILE A 230 19.53 17.00 3.24
N PHE A 231 18.71 16.68 2.23
CA PHE A 231 19.13 15.83 1.11
C PHE A 231 20.29 16.45 0.31
N LYS A 232 20.33 17.79 0.18
CA LYS A 232 21.48 18.51 -0.41
C LYS A 232 22.73 18.42 0.47
N GLU A 233 22.60 18.62 1.78
CA GLU A 233 23.71 18.52 2.74
C GLU A 233 24.35 17.12 2.74
N TYR A 234 23.54 16.06 2.54
CA TYR A 234 24.02 14.67 2.40
C TYR A 234 24.47 14.30 0.97
N GLY A 235 24.38 15.25 0.01
CA GLY A 235 24.75 15.01 -1.39
C GLY A 235 23.93 13.95 -2.09
N ILE A 236 22.62 13.85 -1.76
CA ILE A 236 21.68 12.88 -2.36
C ILE A 236 20.98 13.52 -3.56
N ILE A 237 20.67 14.79 -3.48
CA ILE A 237 20.15 15.62 -4.58
C ILE A 237 21.05 16.83 -4.82
N ALA A 238 20.93 17.47 -6.00
CA ALA A 238 21.73 18.62 -6.41
C ALA A 238 21.24 19.95 -5.75
#